data_6c8e3256e5bce00ff68380d84388ba73
#
_entry.id   6c8e3256e5bce00ff68380d84388ba73
#
_cell.length_a   1.000
_cell.length_b   1.000
_cell.length_c   1.000
_cell.angle_alpha   90.00
_cell.angle_beta   90.00
_cell.angle_gamma   90.00
#
_symmetry.space_group_name_H-M   'P 1'
#
loop_
_entity.id
_entity.type
_entity.pdbx_description
1 polymer ?
#
loop_
_entity_poly.entity_id
_entity_poly.type
_entity_poly.pdbx_seq_one_letter_code
_entity_poly.pdbx_strand_id
1 'polypeptide(L)'
;MKWKISTSKVTGTVHDSDMCQDYCTHLLTDDYAFIVACDGASSASRAAEASKIAAATMCMIVENCSSRLFDMDDDELRTLIAGTIHTALDDAAKAAGCTTDDYLTTLVALFCTPGQYLAINIGDGLAGFIPDDVGLAAQTLLAPVNGRYANSCYFISQDDAASHIAIARGKFCTEATYFLMTDGTVHCLYNKAEQTYAPALRAYSGWLLKYAYNKAQSAVTRSIKTLFPQLTPDDCTLVMPRADK
;
A
#
# COMPACT_ATOMS: atom_id res chain seq x y z
N MET A 1 2.92 4.29 21.37
CA MET A 1 3.80 5.10 20.47
C MET A 1 2.94 6.09 19.71
N LYS A 2 3.37 7.33 19.47
CA LYS A 2 2.62 8.26 18.62
C LYS A 2 3.03 8.03 17.15
N TRP A 3 2.09 8.21 16.24
CA TRP A 3 2.31 8.02 14.82
C TRP A 3 1.97 9.28 14.04
N LYS A 4 2.75 9.57 13.02
CA LYS A 4 2.41 10.50 11.94
C LYS A 4 2.23 9.69 10.66
N ILE A 5 1.12 9.90 9.95
CA ILE A 5 0.88 9.25 8.65
C ILE A 5 0.54 10.32 7.62
N SER A 6 1.33 10.40 6.57
CA SER A 6 0.96 11.16 5.38
C SER A 6 0.29 10.23 4.39
N THR A 7 -0.91 10.60 3.96
CA THR A 7 -1.66 9.90 2.92
C THR A 7 -1.93 10.84 1.77
N SER A 8 -1.43 10.53 0.60
CA SER A 8 -1.62 11.35 -0.60
C SER A 8 -2.09 10.50 -1.75
N LYS A 9 -3.18 10.95 -2.40
CA LYS A 9 -3.80 10.29 -3.53
C LYS A 9 -4.05 11.29 -4.66
N VAL A 10 -3.82 10.85 -5.89
CA VAL A 10 -4.07 11.61 -7.12
C VAL A 10 -4.76 10.69 -8.11
N THR A 11 -5.88 11.13 -8.65
CA THR A 11 -6.57 10.44 -9.74
C THR A 11 -5.78 10.63 -11.05
N GLY A 12 -5.57 9.56 -11.77
CA GLY A 12 -4.92 9.56 -13.06
C GLY A 12 -5.69 10.34 -14.12
N THR A 13 -5.00 10.76 -15.18
CA THR A 13 -5.63 11.55 -16.26
C THR A 13 -6.47 10.72 -17.22
N VAL A 14 -6.40 9.41 -17.15
CA VAL A 14 -7.23 8.48 -17.94
C VAL A 14 -8.58 8.19 -17.29
N HIS A 15 -8.76 8.57 -16.03
CA HIS A 15 -10.01 8.44 -15.28
C HIS A 15 -10.69 9.80 -15.10
N ASP A 16 -12.01 9.81 -15.03
CA ASP A 16 -12.74 10.99 -14.55
C ASP A 16 -12.32 11.29 -13.11
N SER A 17 -12.25 12.58 -12.74
CA SER A 17 -11.71 13.04 -11.46
C SER A 17 -12.30 12.37 -10.20
N ASP A 18 -13.50 11.82 -10.32
CA ASP A 18 -14.23 11.18 -9.22
C ASP A 18 -14.10 9.64 -9.23
N MET A 19 -13.38 9.06 -10.20
CA MET A 19 -13.30 7.61 -10.43
C MET A 19 -11.92 7.00 -10.11
N CYS A 20 -11.21 7.56 -9.12
CA CYS A 20 -9.96 6.96 -8.67
C CYS A 20 -10.17 5.52 -8.19
N GLN A 21 -9.48 4.59 -8.82
CA GLN A 21 -9.55 3.15 -8.52
C GLN A 21 -8.62 2.75 -7.37
N ASP A 22 -7.67 3.61 -7.02
CA ASP A 22 -6.85 3.46 -5.82
C ASP A 22 -7.68 3.71 -4.55
N TYR A 23 -7.40 2.93 -3.51
CA TYR A 23 -7.90 3.20 -2.17
C TYR A 23 -6.84 2.91 -1.12
N CYS A 24 -6.77 3.74 -0.09
CA CYS A 24 -5.91 3.52 1.06
C CYS A 24 -6.60 3.91 2.36
N THR A 25 -6.24 3.20 3.41
CA THR A 25 -6.73 3.48 4.77
C THR A 25 -5.70 3.06 5.81
N HIS A 26 -5.95 3.36 7.07
CA HIS A 26 -5.05 3.02 8.17
C HIS A 26 -5.79 2.84 9.49
N LEU A 27 -5.17 2.09 10.41
CA LEU A 27 -5.54 1.97 11.81
C LEU A 27 -4.37 2.44 12.66
N LEU A 28 -4.66 3.28 13.65
CA LEU A 28 -3.66 3.78 14.59
C LEU A 28 -4.14 3.53 16.02
N THR A 29 -3.28 2.92 16.80
CA THR A 29 -3.44 2.75 18.24
C THR A 29 -2.15 3.15 18.97
N ASP A 30 -2.14 3.07 20.28
CA ASP A 30 -0.89 3.27 21.05
C ASP A 30 0.09 2.10 20.85
N ASP A 31 -0.41 0.92 20.46
CA ASP A 31 0.36 -0.31 20.34
C ASP A 31 0.85 -0.59 18.93
N TYR A 32 0.11 -0.13 17.91
CA TYR A 32 0.47 -0.38 16.50
C TYR A 32 -0.01 0.71 15.53
N ALA A 33 0.63 0.73 14.38
CA ALA A 33 0.13 1.36 13.16
C ALA A 33 -0.06 0.30 12.07
N PHE A 34 -1.19 0.33 11.42
CA PHE A 34 -1.47 -0.45 10.22
C PHE A 34 -1.86 0.48 9.09
N ILE A 35 -1.27 0.27 7.93
CA ILE A 35 -1.58 0.99 6.70
C ILE A 35 -1.77 0.00 5.56
N VAL A 36 -2.67 0.31 4.65
CA VAL A 36 -2.95 -0.48 3.45
C VAL A 36 -3.27 0.43 2.29
N ALA A 37 -2.78 0.07 1.11
CA ALA A 37 -3.14 0.66 -0.17
C ALA A 37 -3.48 -0.46 -1.15
N CYS A 38 -4.54 -0.26 -1.91
CA CYS A 38 -5.06 -1.17 -2.93
C CYS A 38 -5.26 -0.37 -4.21
N ASP A 39 -4.89 -0.96 -5.32
CA ASP A 39 -5.08 -0.43 -6.66
C ASP A 39 -6.05 -1.34 -7.43
N GLY A 40 -7.14 -0.75 -7.88
CA GLY A 40 -8.17 -1.45 -8.62
C GLY A 40 -7.82 -1.54 -10.10
N ALA A 41 -7.83 -2.74 -10.67
CA ALA A 41 -7.45 -2.95 -12.06
C ALA A 41 -8.40 -2.24 -13.04
N SER A 42 -7.86 -1.42 -13.94
CA SER A 42 -8.64 -0.67 -14.95
C SER A 42 -9.45 -1.58 -15.91
N SER A 43 -9.12 -2.86 -15.98
CA SER A 43 -9.88 -3.87 -16.75
C SER A 43 -11.15 -4.35 -16.04
N ALA A 44 -11.30 -4.09 -14.74
CA ALA A 44 -12.43 -4.53 -13.95
C ALA A 44 -13.49 -3.43 -13.81
N SER A 45 -14.75 -3.77 -14.02
CA SER A 45 -15.84 -2.78 -14.03
C SER A 45 -16.13 -2.17 -12.65
N ARG A 46 -15.70 -2.83 -11.57
CA ARG A 46 -15.89 -2.42 -10.16
C ARG A 46 -14.57 -2.27 -9.40
N ALA A 47 -13.51 -1.91 -10.10
CA ALA A 47 -12.16 -1.78 -9.54
C ALA A 47 -12.08 -0.86 -8.30
N ALA A 48 -12.71 0.31 -8.35
CA ALA A 48 -12.75 1.25 -7.22
C ALA A 48 -13.52 0.74 -6.00
N GLU A 49 -14.50 -0.15 -6.20
CA GLU A 49 -15.21 -0.81 -5.12
C GLU A 49 -14.37 -1.96 -4.53
N ALA A 50 -13.70 -2.72 -5.40
CA ALA A 50 -12.81 -3.80 -5.01
C ALA A 50 -11.68 -3.32 -4.10
N SER A 51 -10.98 -2.24 -4.48
CA SER A 51 -9.91 -1.65 -3.67
C SER A 51 -10.39 -1.21 -2.28
N LYS A 52 -11.60 -0.66 -2.17
CA LYS A 52 -12.21 -0.28 -0.89
C LYS A 52 -12.55 -1.48 -0.03
N ILE A 53 -13.17 -2.53 -0.61
CA ILE A 53 -13.53 -3.76 0.11
C ILE A 53 -12.27 -4.46 0.61
N ALA A 54 -11.26 -4.64 -0.24
CA ALA A 54 -10.00 -5.28 0.13
C ALA A 54 -9.31 -4.55 1.29
N ALA A 55 -9.20 -3.23 1.22
CA ALA A 55 -8.58 -2.42 2.27
C ALA A 55 -9.37 -2.46 3.59
N ALA A 56 -10.71 -2.39 3.53
CA ALA A 56 -11.57 -2.48 4.71
C ALA A 56 -11.48 -3.86 5.36
N THR A 57 -11.45 -4.93 4.55
CA THR A 57 -11.31 -6.31 5.03
C THR A 57 -9.96 -6.53 5.69
N MET A 58 -8.87 -5.97 5.13
CA MET A 58 -7.56 -5.99 5.79
C MET A 58 -7.57 -5.29 7.15
N CYS A 59 -8.23 -4.14 7.28
CA CYS A 59 -8.40 -3.48 8.58
C CYS A 59 -9.12 -4.41 9.58
N MET A 60 -10.20 -5.05 9.16
CA MET A 60 -10.95 -6.00 9.99
C MET A 60 -10.09 -7.20 10.44
N ILE A 61 -9.26 -7.75 9.54
CA ILE A 61 -8.30 -8.83 9.89
C ILE A 61 -7.35 -8.33 10.98
N VAL A 62 -6.77 -7.14 10.83
CA VAL A 62 -5.82 -6.58 11.81
C VAL A 62 -6.52 -6.32 13.16
N GLU A 63 -7.70 -5.73 13.18
CA GLU A 63 -8.46 -5.48 14.43
C GLU A 63 -8.74 -6.78 15.20
N ASN A 64 -9.06 -7.86 14.49
CA ASN A 64 -9.39 -9.14 15.10
C ASN A 64 -8.16 -10.01 15.46
N CYS A 65 -7.04 -9.83 14.78
CA CYS A 65 -5.88 -10.72 14.87
C CYS A 65 -4.56 -10.03 15.23
N SER A 66 -4.55 -8.71 15.55
CA SER A 66 -3.32 -7.93 15.74
C SER A 66 -2.30 -8.57 16.70
N SER A 67 -2.77 -9.20 17.77
CA SER A 67 -1.91 -9.88 18.76
C SER A 67 -1.25 -11.17 18.24
N ARG A 68 -1.75 -11.73 17.14
CA ARG A 68 -1.30 -13.02 16.60
C ARG A 68 -0.59 -12.93 15.25
N LEU A 69 -0.69 -11.79 14.55
CA LEU A 69 -0.18 -11.65 13.17
C LEU A 69 1.32 -11.95 13.03
N PHE A 70 2.10 -11.65 14.07
CA PHE A 70 3.54 -11.95 14.07
C PHE A 70 3.87 -13.41 14.40
N ASP A 71 2.96 -14.13 15.06
CA ASP A 71 3.14 -15.53 15.48
C ASP A 71 2.65 -16.51 14.41
N MET A 72 1.80 -16.06 13.46
CA MET A 72 1.36 -16.86 12.32
C MET A 72 2.54 -17.16 11.40
N ASP A 73 2.62 -18.38 10.89
CA ASP A 73 3.54 -18.66 9.78
C ASP A 73 3.04 -18.01 8.46
N ASP A 74 3.90 -18.02 7.45
CA ASP A 74 3.58 -17.31 6.20
C ASP A 74 2.41 -17.95 5.44
N ASP A 75 2.24 -19.27 5.49
CA ASP A 75 1.17 -19.95 4.76
C ASP A 75 -0.17 -19.78 5.47
N GLU A 76 -0.20 -19.80 6.81
CA GLU A 76 -1.37 -19.47 7.62
C GLU A 76 -1.82 -18.02 7.33
N LEU A 77 -0.87 -17.08 7.31
CA LEU A 77 -1.17 -15.67 7.05
C LEU A 77 -1.65 -15.43 5.62
N ARG A 78 -1.04 -16.04 4.62
CA ARG A 78 -1.47 -15.98 3.21
C ARG A 78 -2.90 -16.51 3.05
N THR A 79 -3.19 -17.67 3.65
CA THR A 79 -4.50 -18.31 3.58
C THR A 79 -5.58 -17.46 4.25
N LEU A 80 -5.30 -16.91 5.44
CA LEU A 80 -6.21 -16.02 6.15
C LEU A 80 -6.55 -14.78 5.31
N ILE A 81 -5.54 -14.09 4.79
CA ILE A 81 -5.70 -12.84 4.05
C ILE A 81 -6.46 -13.10 2.74
N ALA A 82 -5.95 -14.01 1.90
CA ALA A 82 -6.55 -14.29 0.61
C ALA A 82 -7.99 -14.80 0.76
N GLY A 83 -8.22 -15.78 1.64
CA GLY A 83 -9.56 -16.37 1.83
C GLY A 83 -10.57 -15.36 2.36
N THR A 84 -10.19 -14.51 3.32
CA THR A 84 -11.11 -13.52 3.89
C THR A 84 -11.46 -12.43 2.89
N ILE A 85 -10.46 -11.91 2.16
CA ILE A 85 -10.69 -10.85 1.16
C ILE A 85 -11.46 -11.42 -0.04
N HIS A 86 -11.09 -12.60 -0.54
CA HIS A 86 -11.79 -13.24 -1.64
C HIS A 86 -13.27 -13.45 -1.30
N THR A 87 -13.59 -13.94 -0.09
CA THR A 87 -14.97 -14.09 0.36
C THR A 87 -15.74 -12.77 0.35
N ALA A 88 -15.13 -11.69 0.85
CA ALA A 88 -15.77 -10.38 0.87
C ALA A 88 -16.04 -9.82 -0.53
N LEU A 89 -15.10 -10.03 -1.47
CA LEU A 89 -15.25 -9.62 -2.87
C LEU A 89 -16.29 -10.46 -3.61
N ASP A 90 -16.32 -11.79 -3.37
CA ASP A 90 -17.30 -12.70 -3.96
C ASP A 90 -18.73 -12.40 -3.47
N ASP A 91 -18.90 -12.10 -2.19
CA ASP A 91 -20.18 -11.66 -1.64
C ASP A 91 -20.67 -10.34 -2.26
N ALA A 92 -19.76 -9.38 -2.46
CA ALA A 92 -20.06 -8.12 -3.13
C ALA A 92 -20.43 -8.34 -4.61
N ALA A 93 -19.70 -9.19 -5.33
CA ALA A 93 -19.96 -9.54 -6.72
C ALA A 93 -21.34 -10.20 -6.88
N LYS A 94 -21.67 -11.18 -6.02
CA LYS A 94 -22.99 -11.83 -5.98
C LYS A 94 -24.11 -10.82 -5.72
N ALA A 95 -23.93 -9.93 -4.74
CA ALA A 95 -24.92 -8.89 -4.43
C ALA A 95 -25.15 -7.92 -5.60
N ALA A 96 -24.11 -7.67 -6.40
CA ALA A 96 -24.16 -6.83 -7.59
C ALA A 96 -24.63 -7.57 -8.85
N GLY A 97 -24.78 -8.89 -8.82
CA GLY A 97 -25.18 -9.73 -9.95
C GLY A 97 -24.08 -9.89 -11.01
N CYS A 98 -22.81 -9.85 -10.60
CA CYS A 98 -21.63 -10.01 -11.44
C CYS A 98 -20.65 -11.04 -10.89
N THR A 99 -19.42 -11.09 -11.33
CA THR A 99 -18.40 -12.06 -10.92
C THR A 99 -17.23 -11.37 -10.24
N THR A 100 -16.36 -12.14 -9.57
CA THR A 100 -15.12 -11.63 -8.96
C THR A 100 -14.15 -11.03 -9.97
N ASP A 101 -14.24 -11.38 -11.25
CA ASP A 101 -13.46 -10.76 -12.33
C ASP A 101 -13.79 -9.27 -12.52
N ASP A 102 -14.97 -8.82 -12.08
CA ASP A 102 -15.33 -7.40 -12.05
C ASP A 102 -14.72 -6.65 -10.86
N TYR A 103 -14.12 -7.37 -9.90
CA TYR A 103 -13.57 -6.85 -8.64
C TYR A 103 -12.06 -7.11 -8.51
N LEU A 104 -11.28 -6.87 -9.57
CA LEU A 104 -9.83 -7.08 -9.52
C LEU A 104 -9.12 -5.93 -8.79
N THR A 105 -8.27 -6.26 -7.83
CA THR A 105 -7.46 -5.28 -7.09
C THR A 105 -6.17 -5.89 -6.55
N THR A 106 -5.11 -5.07 -6.49
CA THR A 106 -3.86 -5.37 -5.80
C THR A 106 -3.99 -5.08 -4.31
N LEU A 107 -2.97 -5.40 -3.52
CA LEU A 107 -2.90 -5.02 -2.12
C LEU A 107 -1.44 -4.88 -1.67
N VAL A 108 -1.07 -3.75 -1.09
CA VAL A 108 0.16 -3.57 -0.34
C VAL A 108 -0.15 -3.05 1.05
N ALA A 109 0.38 -3.70 2.09
CA ALA A 109 0.07 -3.37 3.48
C ALA A 109 1.32 -3.43 4.37
N LEU A 110 1.28 -2.67 5.47
CA LEU A 110 2.32 -2.66 6.48
C LEU A 110 1.69 -2.56 7.88
N PHE A 111 2.01 -3.51 8.73
CA PHE A 111 1.66 -3.55 10.14
C PHE A 111 2.93 -3.35 10.97
N CYS A 112 2.95 -2.32 11.81
CA CYS A 112 4.10 -1.93 12.63
C CYS A 112 3.73 -1.90 14.10
N THR A 113 4.57 -2.49 14.94
CA THR A 113 4.58 -2.32 16.40
C THR A 113 5.87 -1.64 16.82
N PRO A 114 6.05 -1.26 18.10
CA PRO A 114 7.31 -0.65 18.57
C PRO A 114 8.58 -1.49 18.35
N GLY A 115 8.45 -2.79 18.11
CA GLY A 115 9.60 -3.71 17.99
C GLY A 115 9.79 -4.34 16.61
N GLN A 116 8.73 -4.43 15.81
CA GLN A 116 8.75 -5.20 14.57
C GLN A 116 7.75 -4.70 13.54
N TYR A 117 7.99 -5.09 12.28
CA TYR A 117 7.06 -4.85 11.18
C TYR A 117 6.71 -6.15 10.46
N LEU A 118 5.54 -6.16 9.84
CA LEU A 118 5.06 -7.14 8.89
C LEU A 118 4.57 -6.39 7.65
N ALA A 119 5.23 -6.62 6.52
CA ALA A 119 4.83 -6.10 5.22
C ALA A 119 4.22 -7.22 4.37
N ILE A 120 3.19 -6.91 3.61
CA ILE A 120 2.41 -7.81 2.78
C ILE A 120 2.21 -7.16 1.43
N ASN A 121 2.41 -7.90 0.33
CA ASN A 121 2.17 -7.39 -1.02
C ASN A 121 1.65 -8.50 -1.94
N ILE A 122 0.62 -8.17 -2.72
CA ILE A 122 0.21 -8.91 -3.91
C ILE A 122 -0.07 -7.90 -5.01
N GLY A 123 0.64 -8.06 -6.13
CA GLY A 123 0.59 -7.13 -7.24
C GLY A 123 1.86 -6.31 -7.38
N ASP A 124 1.77 -5.21 -8.08
CA ASP A 124 2.89 -4.35 -8.49
C ASP A 124 3.09 -3.11 -7.61
N GLY A 125 2.40 -3.05 -6.47
CA GLY A 125 2.69 -2.13 -5.40
C GLY A 125 4.07 -2.35 -4.78
N LEU A 126 4.53 -1.40 -3.97
CA LEU A 126 5.84 -1.44 -3.32
C LEU A 126 5.75 -0.98 -1.87
N ALA A 127 6.44 -1.69 -0.98
CA ALA A 127 6.66 -1.30 0.41
C ALA A 127 8.14 -1.08 0.70
N GLY A 128 8.48 -0.07 1.50
CA GLY A 128 9.86 0.23 1.87
C GLY A 128 9.97 1.20 3.03
N PHE A 129 11.20 1.60 3.34
CA PHE A 129 11.48 2.62 4.35
C PHE A 129 12.69 3.50 4.00
N ILE A 130 12.72 4.69 4.57
CA ILE A 130 13.79 5.68 4.42
C ILE A 130 14.36 5.93 5.80
N PRO A 131 15.61 5.52 6.09
CA PRO A 131 16.30 5.89 7.33
C PRO A 131 16.42 7.41 7.47
N ASP A 132 16.35 7.92 8.69
CA ASP A 132 16.55 9.35 8.98
C ASP A 132 18.00 9.78 8.72
N ASP A 133 18.95 8.85 8.83
CA ASP A 133 20.33 9.07 8.43
C ASP A 133 20.42 9.30 6.91
N VAL A 134 20.85 10.51 6.55
CA VAL A 134 20.96 10.95 5.15
C VAL A 134 22.04 10.20 4.36
N GLY A 135 22.99 9.57 5.05
CA GLY A 135 24.02 8.73 4.43
C GLY A 135 23.52 7.34 4.00
N LEU A 136 22.35 6.93 4.48
CA LEU A 136 21.76 5.63 4.14
C LEU A 136 20.71 5.79 3.04
N ALA A 137 20.71 4.88 2.07
CA ALA A 137 19.70 4.85 1.01
C ALA A 137 18.34 4.38 1.54
N ALA A 138 17.26 4.75 0.85
CA ALA A 138 15.95 4.13 1.06
C ALA A 138 16.02 2.63 0.72
N GLN A 139 15.30 1.81 1.45
CA GLN A 139 15.33 0.35 1.33
C GLN A 139 13.94 -0.19 0.96
N THR A 140 13.94 -1.15 0.04
CA THR A 140 12.74 -1.89 -0.36
C THR A 140 12.52 -3.06 0.61
N LEU A 141 11.32 -3.17 1.15
CA LEU A 141 10.88 -4.34 1.94
C LEU A 141 10.23 -5.39 1.04
N LEU A 142 9.32 -4.95 0.18
CA LEU A 142 8.66 -5.76 -0.83
C LEU A 142 8.64 -4.99 -2.15
N ALA A 143 9.24 -5.58 -3.16
CA ALA A 143 9.26 -5.06 -4.52
C ALA A 143 7.96 -5.42 -5.27
N PRO A 144 7.64 -4.69 -6.37
CA PRO A 144 6.56 -5.07 -7.27
C PRO A 144 6.69 -6.51 -7.76
N VAL A 145 5.61 -7.27 -7.68
CA VAL A 145 5.54 -8.64 -8.20
C VAL A 145 4.73 -8.62 -9.49
N ASN A 146 5.42 -8.80 -10.62
CA ASN A 146 4.74 -8.92 -11.91
C ASN A 146 4.27 -10.38 -12.11
N GLY A 147 3.16 -10.56 -12.85
CA GLY A 147 2.69 -11.86 -13.27
C GLY A 147 3.61 -12.53 -14.31
N ARG A 148 3.16 -13.64 -14.89
CA ARG A 148 3.94 -14.42 -15.88
C ARG A 148 4.34 -13.63 -17.14
N TYR A 149 3.63 -12.57 -17.46
CA TYR A 149 3.91 -11.68 -18.59
C TYR A 149 4.24 -10.28 -18.10
N ALA A 150 5.05 -9.54 -18.87
CA ALA A 150 5.54 -8.21 -18.49
C ALA A 150 4.44 -7.20 -18.09
N ASN A 151 3.22 -7.40 -18.59
CA ASN A 151 2.06 -6.53 -18.32
C ASN A 151 0.96 -7.26 -17.53
N SER A 152 1.27 -8.35 -16.85
CA SER A 152 0.31 -9.04 -15.99
C SER A 152 0.63 -8.78 -14.53
N CYS A 153 -0.43 -8.59 -13.73
CA CYS A 153 -0.37 -8.42 -12.30
C CYS A 153 -1.14 -9.54 -11.62
N TYR A 154 -0.79 -9.89 -10.39
CA TYR A 154 -1.59 -10.77 -9.55
C TYR A 154 -2.53 -9.93 -8.70
N PHE A 155 -3.78 -10.38 -8.57
CA PHE A 155 -4.80 -9.69 -7.80
C PHE A 155 -5.25 -10.51 -6.59
N ILE A 156 -5.57 -9.82 -5.50
CA ILE A 156 -6.02 -10.47 -4.26
C ILE A 156 -7.40 -11.16 -4.41
N SER A 157 -8.14 -10.81 -5.44
CA SER A 157 -9.43 -11.38 -5.80
C SER A 157 -9.34 -12.72 -6.55
N GLN A 158 -8.15 -13.16 -6.99
CA GLN A 158 -7.97 -14.41 -7.73
C GLN A 158 -7.97 -15.62 -6.79
N ASP A 159 -8.42 -16.77 -7.28
CA ASP A 159 -8.50 -18.03 -6.51
C ASP A 159 -7.14 -18.49 -5.98
N ASP A 160 -6.06 -18.24 -6.72
CA ASP A 160 -4.69 -18.64 -6.37
C ASP A 160 -3.90 -17.51 -5.66
N ALA A 161 -4.57 -16.44 -5.24
CA ALA A 161 -3.95 -15.25 -4.62
C ALA A 161 -3.00 -15.60 -3.47
N ALA A 162 -3.35 -16.57 -2.62
CA ALA A 162 -2.51 -16.99 -1.49
C ALA A 162 -1.08 -17.37 -1.93
N SER A 163 -0.93 -18.00 -3.10
CA SER A 163 0.39 -18.42 -3.63
C SER A 163 1.25 -17.24 -4.11
N HIS A 164 0.65 -16.07 -4.31
CA HIS A 164 1.29 -14.88 -4.86
C HIS A 164 1.50 -13.76 -3.83
N ILE A 165 0.98 -13.92 -2.60
CA ILE A 165 1.23 -12.97 -1.52
C ILE A 165 2.69 -13.05 -1.06
N ALA A 166 3.43 -11.96 -1.22
CA ALA A 166 4.75 -11.78 -0.66
C ALA A 166 4.66 -11.24 0.78
N ILE A 167 5.47 -11.77 1.68
CA ILE A 167 5.53 -11.38 3.09
C ILE A 167 6.97 -11.04 3.45
N ALA A 168 7.17 -9.95 4.19
CA ALA A 168 8.45 -9.60 4.81
C ALA A 168 8.24 -9.20 6.28
N ARG A 169 9.11 -9.69 7.15
CA ARG A 169 9.12 -9.37 8.58
C ARG A 169 10.50 -8.86 8.99
N GLY A 170 10.53 -7.98 9.98
CA GLY A 170 11.78 -7.48 10.52
C GLY A 170 11.61 -6.57 11.73
N LYS A 171 12.73 -6.03 12.19
CA LYS A 171 12.75 -5.06 13.28
C LYS A 171 12.25 -3.72 12.78
N PHE A 172 11.30 -3.13 13.52
CA PHE A 172 10.82 -1.78 13.24
C PHE A 172 11.88 -0.74 13.68
N CYS A 173 12.23 0.17 12.76
CA CYS A 173 13.13 1.28 13.01
C CYS A 173 12.31 2.55 13.29
N THR A 174 12.42 3.10 14.51
CA THR A 174 11.75 4.35 14.88
C THR A 174 12.39 5.60 14.24
N GLU A 175 13.63 5.47 13.75
CA GLU A 175 14.37 6.52 13.04
C GLU A 175 14.30 6.31 11.52
N ALA A 176 13.07 6.05 11.05
CA ALA A 176 12.78 5.87 9.65
C ALA A 176 11.35 6.32 9.33
N THR A 177 11.13 6.69 8.07
CA THR A 177 9.79 6.84 7.49
C THR A 177 9.54 5.65 6.58
N TYR A 178 8.52 4.87 6.88
CA TYR A 178 8.07 3.79 6.01
C TYR A 178 7.19 4.34 4.88
N PHE A 179 6.98 3.57 3.83
CA PHE A 179 6.10 3.98 2.74
C PHE A 179 5.47 2.78 2.04
N LEU A 180 4.25 3.00 1.54
CA LEU A 180 3.56 2.14 0.58
C LEU A 180 3.26 2.96 -0.68
N MET A 181 3.38 2.34 -1.84
CA MET A 181 3.12 2.90 -3.15
C MET A 181 2.26 1.96 -3.97
N THR A 182 1.22 2.48 -4.63
CA THR A 182 0.59 1.81 -5.76
C THR A 182 1.46 1.99 -7.02
N ASP A 183 1.19 1.25 -8.08
CA ASP A 183 2.02 1.15 -9.28
C ASP A 183 2.28 2.50 -9.96
N GLY A 184 1.26 3.38 -10.08
CA GLY A 184 1.44 4.72 -10.62
C GLY A 184 2.43 5.56 -9.79
N THR A 185 2.43 5.41 -8.46
CA THR A 185 3.44 6.03 -7.58
C THR A 185 4.81 5.38 -7.73
N VAL A 186 4.87 4.05 -7.88
CA VAL A 186 6.11 3.33 -8.17
C VAL A 186 6.72 3.85 -9.46
N HIS A 187 5.91 4.06 -10.52
CA HIS A 187 6.37 4.62 -11.78
C HIS A 187 7.01 6.02 -11.61
N CYS A 188 6.47 6.84 -10.72
CA CYS A 188 6.98 8.20 -10.47
C CYS A 188 8.23 8.25 -9.59
N LEU A 189 8.37 7.33 -8.63
CA LEU A 189 9.36 7.45 -7.54
C LEU A 189 10.40 6.34 -7.48
N TYR A 190 10.27 5.28 -8.28
CA TYR A 190 11.18 4.13 -8.22
C TYR A 190 11.68 3.73 -9.61
N ASN A 191 12.99 3.68 -9.77
CA ASN A 191 13.62 3.12 -10.96
C ASN A 191 13.82 1.61 -10.77
N LYS A 192 12.99 0.81 -11.42
CA LYS A 192 13.03 -0.66 -11.34
C LYS A 192 14.35 -1.26 -11.83
N ALA A 193 14.98 -0.65 -12.86
CA ALA A 193 16.23 -1.17 -13.44
C ALA A 193 17.45 -0.95 -12.53
N GLU A 194 17.52 0.21 -11.89
CA GLU A 194 18.62 0.59 -10.99
C GLU A 194 18.32 0.29 -9.52
N GLN A 195 17.08 -0.08 -9.19
CA GLN A 195 16.58 -0.27 -7.81
C GLN A 195 16.82 0.98 -6.93
N THR A 196 16.64 2.17 -7.51
CA THR A 196 16.85 3.45 -6.84
C THR A 196 15.57 4.25 -6.72
N TYR A 197 15.52 5.13 -5.73
CA TYR A 197 14.38 6.01 -5.49
C TYR A 197 14.64 7.43 -5.92
N ALA A 198 13.62 8.11 -6.43
CA ALA A 198 13.70 9.53 -6.75
C ALA A 198 14.01 10.36 -5.49
N PRO A 199 14.84 11.44 -5.59
CA PRO A 199 15.19 12.31 -4.46
C PRO A 199 13.96 12.91 -3.75
N ALA A 200 12.83 13.06 -4.46
CA ALA A 200 11.59 13.57 -3.93
C ALA A 200 11.08 12.72 -2.74
N LEU A 201 11.24 11.39 -2.77
CA LEU A 201 10.80 10.52 -1.69
C LEU A 201 11.51 10.84 -0.36
N ARG A 202 12.82 11.10 -0.43
CA ARG A 202 13.60 11.53 0.74
C ARG A 202 13.21 12.93 1.21
N ALA A 203 12.90 13.84 0.30
CA ALA A 203 12.40 15.17 0.66
C ALA A 203 11.08 15.07 1.43
N TYR A 204 10.15 14.20 1.01
CA TYR A 204 8.87 13.94 1.70
C TYR A 204 9.09 13.41 3.12
N SER A 205 9.97 12.44 3.29
CA SER A 205 10.36 11.94 4.62
C SER A 205 10.94 13.07 5.50
N GLY A 206 11.81 13.90 4.94
CA GLY A 206 12.38 15.05 5.64
C GLY A 206 11.32 16.08 6.07
N TRP A 207 10.25 16.27 5.30
CA TRP A 207 9.14 17.15 5.70
C TRP A 207 8.33 16.56 6.85
N LEU A 208 8.06 15.25 6.84
CA LEU A 208 7.39 14.55 7.94
C LEU A 208 8.21 14.60 9.24
N LEU A 209 9.53 14.55 9.12
CA LEU A 209 10.43 14.68 10.29
C LEU A 209 10.43 16.09 10.86
N LYS A 210 10.48 17.13 10.01
CA LYS A 210 10.77 18.52 10.42
C LYS A 210 9.55 19.36 10.73
N TYR A 211 8.41 19.07 10.11
CA TYR A 211 7.23 19.93 10.21
C TYR A 211 6.12 19.30 11.04
N ALA A 212 5.24 20.15 11.58
CA ALA A 212 3.97 19.70 12.15
C ALA A 212 3.15 18.93 11.09
N TYR A 213 2.41 17.93 11.52
CA TYR A 213 1.70 16.98 10.66
C TYR A 213 0.94 17.65 9.51
N ASN A 214 0.04 18.60 9.79
CA ASN A 214 -0.79 19.26 8.75
C ASN A 214 0.04 19.98 7.69
N LYS A 215 1.18 20.58 8.08
CA LYS A 215 2.08 21.27 7.15
C LYS A 215 2.82 20.26 6.28
N ALA A 216 3.34 19.19 6.86
CA ALA A 216 4.01 18.12 6.12
C ALA A 216 3.06 17.44 5.14
N GLN A 217 1.87 17.02 5.61
CA GLN A 217 0.82 16.43 4.80
C GLN A 217 0.45 17.31 3.60
N SER A 218 0.21 18.61 3.84
CA SER A 218 -0.13 19.56 2.78
C SER A 218 1.00 19.73 1.75
N ALA A 219 2.25 19.74 2.20
CA ALA A 219 3.41 19.86 1.32
C ALA A 219 3.57 18.62 0.42
N VAL A 220 3.49 17.41 0.99
CA VAL A 220 3.56 16.14 0.24
C VAL A 220 2.41 16.08 -0.77
N THR A 221 1.18 16.28 -0.33
CA THR A 221 0.00 16.23 -1.21
C THR A 221 0.09 17.24 -2.35
N ARG A 222 0.52 18.47 -2.08
CA ARG A 222 0.70 19.48 -3.14
C ARG A 222 1.76 19.05 -4.16
N SER A 223 2.90 18.56 -3.69
CA SER A 223 3.99 18.09 -4.56
C SER A 223 3.50 16.97 -5.48
N ILE A 224 2.86 15.94 -4.92
CA ILE A 224 2.32 14.80 -5.66
C ILE A 224 1.28 15.25 -6.69
N LYS A 225 0.28 16.04 -6.27
CA LYS A 225 -0.78 16.55 -7.18
C LYS A 225 -0.23 17.41 -8.33
N THR A 226 0.91 18.06 -8.14
CA THR A 226 1.52 18.90 -9.19
C THR A 226 2.40 18.11 -10.13
N LEU A 227 3.15 17.13 -9.62
CA LEU A 227 4.22 16.47 -10.37
C LEU A 227 3.77 15.15 -11.02
N PHE A 228 3.00 14.32 -10.31
CA PHE A 228 2.69 12.97 -10.77
C PHE A 228 1.83 12.92 -12.04
N PRO A 229 0.81 13.79 -12.23
CA PRO A 229 0.04 13.82 -13.49
C PRO A 229 0.87 14.17 -14.73
N GLN A 230 2.11 14.66 -14.56
CA GLN A 230 3.05 14.93 -15.65
C GLN A 230 3.94 13.71 -15.96
N LEU A 231 3.98 12.70 -15.08
CA LEU A 231 4.88 11.55 -15.15
C LEU A 231 4.12 10.27 -15.51
N THR A 232 2.87 10.15 -15.07
CA THR A 232 2.03 8.99 -15.34
C THR A 232 0.57 9.41 -15.55
N PRO A 233 -0.16 8.73 -16.44
CA PRO A 233 -1.62 8.92 -16.57
C PRO A 233 -2.43 8.14 -15.52
N ASP A 234 -1.78 7.31 -14.70
CA ASP A 234 -2.39 6.38 -13.78
C ASP A 234 -2.75 6.99 -12.42
N ASP A 235 -3.62 6.32 -11.67
CA ASP A 235 -3.90 6.65 -10.28
C ASP A 235 -2.63 6.49 -9.43
N CYS A 236 -2.44 7.36 -8.45
CA CYS A 236 -1.25 7.33 -7.62
C CYS A 236 -1.61 7.44 -6.14
N THR A 237 -1.17 6.47 -5.35
CA THR A 237 -1.29 6.51 -3.89
C THR A 237 0.07 6.36 -3.23
N LEU A 238 0.37 7.28 -2.31
CA LEU A 238 1.54 7.23 -1.43
C LEU A 238 1.07 7.35 0.02
N VAL A 239 1.42 6.36 0.84
CA VAL A 239 1.18 6.39 2.29
C VAL A 239 2.51 6.31 3.02
N MET A 240 2.77 7.24 3.93
CA MET A 240 4.05 7.36 4.63
C MET A 240 3.86 7.46 6.15
N PRO A 241 3.88 6.33 6.88
CA PRO A 241 3.88 6.33 8.34
C PRO A 241 5.28 6.53 8.90
N ARG A 242 5.36 7.23 10.04
CA ARG A 242 6.54 7.25 10.90
C ARG A 242 6.16 7.31 12.37
N ALA A 243 7.02 6.76 13.22
CA ALA A 243 6.92 7.00 14.66
C ALA A 243 7.22 8.47 14.96
N ASP A 244 6.36 9.12 15.74
CA ASP A 244 6.58 10.47 16.28
C ASP A 244 7.29 10.35 17.63
N LYS A 245 8.43 11.04 17.75
CA LYS A 245 9.27 11.01 18.98
C LYS A 245 8.72 11.96 20.04
#